data_805399c66c3a5b32d8da040d45cf33c6
#
_entry.id   805399c66c3a5b32d8da040d45cf33c6
#
_cell.length_a   1.000
_cell.length_b   1.000
_cell.length_c   1.000
_cell.angle_alpha   90.00
_cell.angle_beta   90.00
_cell.angle_gamma   90.00
#
_symmetry.space_group_name_H-M   'P 1'
#
loop_
_entity.id
_entity.type
_entity.pdbx_description
1 polymer ?
#
loop_
_entity_poly.entity_id
_entity_poly.type
_entity_poly.pdbx_seq_one_letter_code
_entity_poly.pdbx_strand_id
1 'polypeptide(L)'
;MVTNPRKPEESSSYFVFSKRRGRLTSLGLMALGALVLAGCGNPVARKLEGRWLGESVENFDSKDVAAATGWARGLSLEFSGTHLTVAVPAEEPRTGKYRVASVHDNDVELAVTRLDGAVDTASFKLDDEHSLRFMVGDNRAVVLRREQ
;
A
#
# COMPACT_ATOMS: atom_id res chain seq x y z
N MET A 1 -28.31 11.50 -40.79
CA MET A 1 -28.22 11.03 -39.37
C MET A 1 -26.81 10.48 -39.14
N VAL A 2 -25.95 11.24 -38.51
CA VAL A 2 -24.58 10.82 -38.21
C VAL A 2 -24.60 10.30 -36.76
N THR A 3 -24.51 8.99 -36.59
CA THR A 3 -24.36 8.33 -35.32
C THR A 3 -22.90 8.44 -34.84
N ASN A 4 -22.69 9.23 -33.83
CA ASN A 4 -21.40 9.42 -33.18
C ASN A 4 -21.08 8.16 -32.31
N PRO A 5 -19.99 7.42 -32.54
CA PRO A 5 -19.61 6.30 -31.68
C PRO A 5 -19.11 6.85 -30.36
N ARG A 6 -19.81 6.50 -29.30
CA ARG A 6 -19.35 6.77 -27.92
C ARG A 6 -18.02 6.10 -27.69
N LYS A 7 -17.03 6.93 -27.38
CA LYS A 7 -15.73 6.55 -26.86
C LYS A 7 -15.95 5.74 -25.57
N PRO A 8 -15.34 4.56 -25.41
CA PRO A 8 -15.42 3.87 -24.13
C PRO A 8 -14.73 4.72 -23.08
N GLU A 9 -15.46 5.06 -22.03
CA GLU A 9 -14.88 5.71 -20.86
C GLU A 9 -13.81 4.80 -20.27
N GLU A 10 -12.62 5.35 -20.23
CA GLU A 10 -11.47 4.79 -19.55
C GLU A 10 -11.87 4.42 -18.12
N SER A 11 -11.89 3.13 -17.85
CA SER A 11 -12.07 2.59 -16.52
C SER A 11 -10.95 3.12 -15.64
N SER A 12 -11.29 4.15 -14.86
CA SER A 12 -10.43 4.83 -13.93
C SER A 12 -9.85 3.81 -12.93
N SER A 13 -8.56 3.63 -12.98
CA SER A 13 -7.81 2.78 -12.05
C SER A 13 -8.10 3.21 -10.62
N TYR A 14 -8.71 2.33 -9.84
CA TYR A 14 -9.03 2.52 -8.43
C TYR A 14 -7.79 2.55 -7.51
N PHE A 15 -6.60 2.65 -8.06
CA PHE A 15 -5.37 2.77 -7.29
C PHE A 15 -4.98 4.24 -7.16
N VAL A 16 -5.76 4.99 -6.39
CA VAL A 16 -5.40 6.36 -5.99
C VAL A 16 -4.54 6.26 -4.74
N PHE A 17 -3.23 6.24 -4.92
CA PHE A 17 -2.34 6.61 -3.84
C PHE A 17 -2.64 8.06 -3.45
N SER A 18 -3.11 8.27 -2.23
CA SER A 18 -3.48 9.59 -1.73
C SER A 18 -2.26 10.50 -1.71
N LYS A 19 -2.23 11.47 -2.62
CA LYS A 19 -1.21 12.52 -2.69
C LYS A 19 -1.52 13.57 -1.62
N ARG A 20 -1.07 13.34 -0.38
CA ARG A 20 -1.06 14.42 0.62
C ARG A 20 -0.02 15.47 0.23
N ARG A 21 -0.50 16.60 -0.25
CA ARG A 21 0.31 17.82 -0.37
C ARG A 21 0.60 18.35 1.03
N GLY A 22 1.78 18.07 1.57
CA GLY A 22 2.29 18.72 2.76
C GLY A 22 2.55 20.19 2.49
N ARG A 23 1.85 21.06 3.21
CA ARG A 23 2.20 22.49 3.29
C ARG A 23 3.47 22.58 4.13
N LEU A 24 4.53 23.07 3.49
CA LEU A 24 5.73 23.53 4.18
C LEU A 24 5.38 24.77 4.99
N THR A 25 5.38 24.65 6.30
CA THR A 25 5.59 25.79 7.21
C THR A 25 6.96 25.62 7.85
N SER A 26 7.80 26.59 7.53
CA SER A 26 9.15 26.80 7.98
C SER A 26 9.19 27.16 9.48
N LEU A 27 10.28 26.81 10.10
CA LEU A 27 11.04 27.31 11.25
C LEU A 27 11.15 26.35 12.45
N GLY A 28 12.41 26.05 12.78
CA GLY A 28 12.79 25.48 14.06
C GLY A 28 14.06 24.63 14.01
N LEU A 29 15.19 25.31 13.91
CA LEU A 29 16.55 24.76 14.09
C LEU A 29 16.68 24.20 15.52
N MET A 30 16.81 22.87 15.67
CA MET A 30 17.54 22.25 16.80
C MET A 30 18.16 20.96 16.34
N ALA A 31 19.47 21.04 16.17
CA ALA A 31 20.36 19.90 16.02
C ALA A 31 20.41 19.11 17.33
N LEU A 32 19.87 17.90 17.35
CA LEU A 32 20.26 16.87 18.31
C LEU A 32 20.61 15.63 17.49
N GLY A 33 21.89 15.26 17.55
CA GLY A 33 22.45 14.12 16.85
C GLY A 33 21.76 12.83 17.24
N ALA A 34 20.98 12.28 16.31
CA ALA A 34 20.58 10.90 16.36
C ALA A 34 21.74 10.07 15.79
N LEU A 35 22.48 9.38 16.65
CA LEU A 35 23.35 8.28 16.25
C LEU A 35 22.48 7.29 15.47
N VAL A 36 22.65 7.27 14.18
CA VAL A 36 22.14 6.20 13.32
C VAL A 36 22.96 4.97 13.65
N LEU A 37 22.44 4.11 14.52
CA LEU A 37 22.90 2.73 14.63
C LEU A 37 22.50 2.02 13.32
N ALA A 38 23.34 2.16 12.33
CA ALA A 38 23.32 1.34 11.13
C ALA A 38 23.67 -0.09 11.56
N GLY A 39 22.68 -0.97 11.60
CA GLY A 39 22.98 -2.36 11.81
C GLY A 39 21.97 -3.13 12.64
N CYS A 40 20.72 -3.15 12.25
CA CYS A 40 19.76 -4.25 12.48
C CYS A 40 18.52 -3.88 11.70
N GLY A 41 18.14 -4.69 10.72
CA GLY A 41 16.97 -4.43 9.88
C GLY A 41 15.76 -4.10 10.74
N ASN A 42 14.96 -3.13 10.32
CA ASN A 42 13.75 -2.70 11.02
C ASN A 42 12.90 -3.94 11.37
N PRO A 43 12.57 -4.17 12.64
CA PRO A 43 11.83 -5.37 13.07
C PRO A 43 10.48 -5.50 12.36
N VAL A 44 9.86 -4.38 11.99
CA VAL A 44 8.61 -4.36 11.22
C VAL A 44 8.85 -4.82 9.78
N ALA A 45 9.95 -4.41 9.13
CA ALA A 45 10.28 -4.88 7.80
C ALA A 45 10.43 -6.42 7.76
N ARG A 46 11.05 -7.01 8.80
CA ARG A 46 11.12 -8.49 8.92
C ARG A 46 9.75 -9.15 9.11
N LYS A 47 8.82 -8.49 9.80
CA LYS A 47 7.45 -8.98 9.93
C LYS A 47 6.66 -8.88 8.63
N LEU A 48 6.98 -7.94 7.77
CA LEU A 48 6.36 -7.80 6.46
C LEU A 48 6.93 -8.78 5.42
N GLU A 49 8.18 -9.23 5.59
CA GLU A 49 8.88 -10.08 4.63
C GLU A 49 8.06 -11.29 4.19
N GLY A 50 8.03 -11.56 2.89
CA GLY A 50 7.29 -12.66 2.26
C GLY A 50 6.13 -12.20 1.41
N ARG A 51 5.32 -13.16 0.98
CA ARG A 51 4.18 -12.93 0.09
C ARG A 51 2.86 -12.98 0.86
N TRP A 52 1.99 -12.03 0.50
CA TRP A 52 0.68 -11.83 1.10
C TRP A 52 -0.38 -11.85 0.03
N LEU A 53 -1.42 -12.65 0.21
CA LEU A 53 -2.51 -12.83 -0.73
C LEU A 53 -3.78 -12.20 -0.19
N GLY A 54 -4.49 -11.47 -1.03
CA GLY A 54 -5.77 -10.88 -0.67
C GLY A 54 -6.83 -11.95 -0.43
N GLU A 55 -7.59 -11.81 0.66
CA GLU A 55 -8.61 -12.75 1.10
C GLU A 55 -10.01 -12.14 1.06
N SER A 56 -10.16 -10.97 1.66
CA SER A 56 -11.42 -10.29 1.85
C SER A 56 -11.25 -8.79 1.95
N VAL A 57 -12.36 -8.09 2.12
CA VAL A 57 -12.38 -6.64 2.32
C VAL A 57 -13.18 -6.28 3.56
N GLU A 58 -12.85 -5.13 4.16
CA GLU A 58 -13.54 -4.59 5.35
C GLU A 58 -14.00 -3.16 5.09
N ASN A 59 -15.13 -2.79 5.69
CA ASN A 59 -15.73 -1.46 5.67
C ASN A 59 -16.10 -0.94 4.27
N PHE A 60 -16.43 -1.83 3.35
CA PHE A 60 -17.03 -1.48 2.06
C PHE A 60 -18.56 -1.47 2.16
N ASP A 61 -19.20 -0.64 1.35
CA ASP A 61 -20.65 -0.64 1.24
C ASP A 61 -21.16 -2.01 0.79
N SER A 62 -22.27 -2.45 1.33
CA SER A 62 -22.83 -3.79 1.06
C SER A 62 -23.04 -4.10 -0.41
N LYS A 63 -23.36 -3.08 -1.23
CA LYS A 63 -23.51 -3.19 -2.69
C LYS A 63 -22.17 -3.47 -3.40
N ASP A 64 -21.04 -3.06 -2.81
CA ASP A 64 -19.72 -3.11 -3.44
C ASP A 64 -18.86 -4.28 -2.89
N VAL A 65 -19.23 -4.87 -1.75
CA VAL A 65 -18.45 -5.92 -1.07
C VAL A 65 -18.13 -7.10 -1.99
N ALA A 66 -19.09 -7.58 -2.79
CA ALA A 66 -18.86 -8.74 -3.65
C ALA A 66 -17.82 -8.47 -4.72
N ALA A 67 -17.91 -7.31 -5.40
CA ALA A 67 -16.95 -6.89 -6.41
C ALA A 67 -15.58 -6.59 -5.80
N ALA A 68 -15.54 -5.89 -4.67
CA ALA A 68 -14.31 -5.57 -3.96
C ALA A 68 -13.60 -6.83 -3.46
N THR A 69 -14.34 -7.82 -2.94
CA THR A 69 -13.77 -9.11 -2.52
C THR A 69 -13.21 -9.89 -3.72
N GLY A 70 -13.91 -9.89 -4.85
CA GLY A 70 -13.42 -10.51 -6.07
C GLY A 70 -12.10 -9.89 -6.53
N TRP A 71 -12.01 -8.57 -6.50
CA TRP A 71 -10.77 -7.84 -6.80
C TRP A 71 -9.67 -8.13 -5.77
N ALA A 72 -9.98 -8.10 -4.48
CA ALA A 72 -9.03 -8.33 -3.41
C ALA A 72 -8.36 -9.71 -3.50
N ARG A 73 -9.10 -10.75 -3.90
CA ARG A 73 -8.56 -12.11 -4.09
C ARG A 73 -7.53 -12.22 -5.20
N GLY A 74 -7.49 -11.28 -6.13
CA GLY A 74 -6.46 -11.19 -7.16
C GLY A 74 -5.27 -10.31 -6.75
N LEU A 75 -5.35 -9.61 -5.61
CA LEU A 75 -4.26 -8.79 -5.10
C LEU A 75 -3.21 -9.67 -4.42
N SER A 76 -1.95 -9.45 -4.75
CA SER A 76 -0.83 -9.97 -3.96
C SER A 76 0.21 -8.89 -3.71
N LEU A 77 0.81 -8.94 -2.53
CA LEU A 77 1.93 -8.10 -2.11
C LEU A 77 3.10 -9.01 -1.79
N GLU A 78 4.28 -8.70 -2.31
CA GLU A 78 5.51 -9.42 -1.99
C GLU A 78 6.56 -8.44 -1.47
N PHE A 79 6.97 -8.65 -0.24
CA PHE A 79 8.05 -7.91 0.41
C PHE A 79 9.32 -8.74 0.36
N SER A 80 10.34 -8.24 -0.30
CA SER A 80 11.63 -8.91 -0.43
C SER A 80 12.77 -7.92 -0.20
N GLY A 81 13.42 -8.00 0.95
CA GLY A 81 14.45 -7.06 1.38
C GLY A 81 13.92 -5.63 1.44
N THR A 82 14.34 -4.78 0.52
CA THR A 82 13.88 -3.38 0.41
C THR A 82 12.87 -3.15 -0.70
N HIS A 83 12.36 -4.21 -1.32
CA HIS A 83 11.45 -4.12 -2.46
C HIS A 83 10.05 -4.60 -2.08
N LEU A 84 9.06 -3.87 -2.58
CA LEU A 84 7.65 -4.24 -2.54
C LEU A 84 7.18 -4.43 -3.98
N THR A 85 6.69 -5.62 -4.28
CA THR A 85 5.99 -5.91 -5.53
C THR A 85 4.50 -6.01 -5.27
N VAL A 86 3.72 -5.28 -6.04
CA VAL A 86 2.25 -5.27 -5.99
C VAL A 86 1.73 -5.85 -7.29
N ALA A 87 0.95 -6.90 -7.21
CA ALA A 87 0.22 -7.44 -8.34
C ALA A 87 -1.29 -7.29 -8.10
N VAL A 88 -1.98 -6.71 -9.06
CA VAL A 88 -3.44 -6.54 -9.05
C VAL A 88 -4.04 -7.27 -10.25
N PRO A 89 -5.33 -7.67 -10.18
CA PRO A 89 -5.99 -8.34 -11.30
C PRO A 89 -5.93 -7.50 -12.57
N ALA A 90 -5.61 -8.17 -13.69
CA ALA A 90 -5.56 -7.59 -15.03
C ALA A 90 -4.51 -6.48 -15.26
N GLU A 91 -3.56 -6.29 -14.34
CA GLU A 91 -2.44 -5.36 -14.52
C GLU A 91 -1.10 -6.10 -14.39
N GLU A 92 -0.05 -5.55 -14.98
CA GLU A 92 1.31 -6.05 -14.78
C GLU A 92 1.77 -5.73 -13.35
N PRO A 93 2.49 -6.66 -12.68
CA PRO A 93 3.05 -6.40 -11.37
C PRO A 93 3.98 -5.17 -11.37
N ARG A 94 3.88 -4.37 -10.32
CA ARG A 94 4.69 -3.17 -10.14
C ARG A 94 5.60 -3.34 -8.94
N THR A 95 6.87 -3.06 -9.12
CA THR A 95 7.87 -3.13 -8.05
C THR A 95 8.41 -1.75 -7.73
N GLY A 96 8.56 -1.46 -6.45
CA GLY A 96 9.18 -0.24 -5.94
C GLY A 96 10.09 -0.55 -4.75
N LYS A 97 10.96 0.41 -4.42
CA LYS A 97 11.74 0.34 -3.17
C LYS A 97 10.90 0.89 -2.03
N TYR A 98 10.81 0.17 -0.93
CA TYR A 98 10.10 0.67 0.24
C TYR A 98 11.02 0.90 1.42
N ARG A 99 10.59 1.77 2.30
CA ARG A 99 11.12 1.96 3.65
C ARG A 99 9.97 2.17 4.62
N VAL A 100 10.16 1.74 5.85
CA VAL A 100 9.22 2.05 6.93
C VAL A 100 9.35 3.53 7.25
N ALA A 101 8.29 4.29 7.04
CA ALA A 101 8.24 5.72 7.30
C ALA A 101 7.83 6.00 8.74
N SER A 102 6.81 5.30 9.25
CA SER A 102 6.39 5.38 10.64
C SER A 102 5.77 4.07 11.11
N VAL A 103 5.80 3.85 12.41
CA VAL A 103 5.11 2.76 13.11
C VAL A 103 4.45 3.33 14.34
N HIS A 104 3.16 3.05 14.50
CA HIS A 104 2.41 3.41 15.69
C HIS A 104 1.54 2.23 16.09
N ASP A 105 1.91 1.58 17.18
CA ASP A 105 1.33 0.28 17.60
C ASP A 105 1.42 -0.76 16.46
N ASN A 106 0.29 -1.14 15.89
CA ASN A 106 0.19 -2.07 14.78
C ASN A 106 0.06 -1.38 13.42
N ASP A 107 -0.08 -0.06 13.41
CA ASP A 107 -0.18 0.72 12.19
C ASP A 107 1.20 1.02 11.63
N VAL A 108 1.41 0.67 10.37
CA VAL A 108 2.68 0.80 9.66
C VAL A 108 2.48 1.65 8.43
N GLU A 109 3.25 2.70 8.30
CA GLU A 109 3.28 3.53 7.10
C GLU A 109 4.58 3.29 6.34
N LEU A 110 4.46 2.96 5.07
CA LEU A 110 5.57 2.76 4.17
C LEU A 110 5.66 3.89 3.16
N ALA A 111 6.88 4.38 2.92
CA ALA A 111 7.18 5.19 1.76
C ALA A 111 7.70 4.27 0.66
N VAL A 112 7.01 4.25 -0.48
CA VAL A 112 7.34 3.40 -1.64
C VAL A 112 7.82 4.29 -2.78
N THR A 113 9.07 4.13 -3.17
CA THR A 113 9.66 4.85 -4.30
C THR A 113 9.48 4.03 -5.56
N ARG A 114 8.73 4.56 -6.51
CA ARG A 114 8.52 3.95 -7.83
C ARG A 114 9.76 4.07 -8.72
N LEU A 115 9.77 3.36 -9.84
CA LEU A 115 10.85 3.40 -10.83
C LEU A 115 11.06 4.80 -11.44
N ASP A 116 10.00 5.61 -11.53
CA ASP A 116 10.04 7.00 -12.01
C ASP A 116 10.55 7.99 -10.94
N GLY A 117 10.90 7.51 -9.74
CA GLY A 117 11.37 8.31 -8.62
C GLY A 117 10.26 8.94 -7.79
N ALA A 118 9.00 8.82 -8.16
CA ALA A 118 7.89 9.29 -7.35
C ALA A 118 7.76 8.44 -6.07
N VAL A 119 7.37 9.10 -4.98
CA VAL A 119 7.19 8.45 -3.68
C VAL A 119 5.70 8.43 -3.34
N ASP A 120 5.20 7.24 -3.11
CA ASP A 120 3.83 6.99 -2.65
C ASP A 120 3.85 6.55 -1.19
N THR A 121 2.75 6.76 -0.50
CA THR A 121 2.56 6.28 0.87
C THR A 121 1.57 5.12 0.87
N ALA A 122 1.94 4.03 1.52
CA ALA A 122 1.06 2.87 1.72
C ALA A 122 0.91 2.62 3.23
N SER A 123 -0.33 2.48 3.68
CA SER A 123 -0.65 2.27 5.10
C SER A 123 -1.14 0.84 5.31
N PHE A 124 -0.59 0.20 6.33
CA PHE A 124 -0.91 -1.17 6.70
C PHE A 124 -1.21 -1.27 8.19
N LYS A 125 -1.98 -2.27 8.57
CA LYS A 125 -2.14 -2.68 9.95
C LYS A 125 -1.74 -4.14 10.11
N LEU A 126 -0.75 -4.40 10.95
CA LEU A 126 -0.32 -5.76 11.29
C LEU A 126 -1.22 -6.31 12.38
N ASP A 127 -2.09 -7.26 12.03
CA ASP A 127 -2.96 -7.90 13.03
C ASP A 127 -2.20 -8.99 13.78
N ASP A 128 -1.47 -9.82 13.04
CA ASP A 128 -0.62 -10.88 13.56
C ASP A 128 0.46 -11.28 12.52
N GLU A 129 1.17 -12.39 12.75
CA GLU A 129 2.23 -12.88 11.85
C GLU A 129 1.72 -13.39 10.49
N HIS A 130 0.41 -13.65 10.38
CA HIS A 130 -0.21 -14.24 9.20
C HIS A 130 -1.30 -13.36 8.58
N SER A 131 -1.67 -12.25 9.23
CA SER A 131 -2.74 -11.37 8.82
C SER A 131 -2.28 -9.92 8.77
N LEU A 132 -2.52 -9.29 7.62
CA LEU A 132 -2.16 -7.91 7.32
C LEU A 132 -3.39 -7.22 6.71
N ARG A 133 -3.70 -6.00 7.13
CA ARG A 133 -4.68 -5.15 6.46
C ARG A 133 -3.97 -4.06 5.66
N PHE A 134 -4.28 -3.99 4.39
CA PHE A 134 -3.87 -2.88 3.54
C PHE A 134 -4.99 -1.84 3.51
N MET A 135 -4.69 -0.64 4.00
CA MET A 135 -5.65 0.45 4.08
C MET A 135 -5.79 1.14 2.71
N VAL A 136 -6.99 1.14 2.15
CA VAL A 136 -7.27 1.69 0.81
C VAL A 136 -8.06 3.00 0.85
N GLY A 137 -8.05 3.69 1.99
CA GLY A 137 -8.71 4.97 2.22
C GLY A 137 -10.06 4.83 2.94
N ASP A 138 -10.54 5.93 3.54
CA ASP A 138 -11.84 6.03 4.22
C ASP A 138 -12.16 4.87 5.20
N ASN A 139 -11.15 4.43 5.95
CA ASN A 139 -11.23 3.30 6.89
C ASN A 139 -11.55 1.94 6.23
N ARG A 140 -11.47 1.85 4.89
CA ARG A 140 -11.62 0.60 4.16
C ARG A 140 -10.30 -0.15 4.10
N ALA A 141 -10.36 -1.46 4.15
CA ALA A 141 -9.17 -2.29 4.10
C ALA A 141 -9.35 -3.53 3.22
N VAL A 142 -8.24 -3.99 2.66
CA VAL A 142 -8.10 -5.33 2.10
C VAL A 142 -7.39 -6.19 3.13
N VAL A 143 -7.99 -7.29 3.52
CA VAL A 143 -7.39 -8.28 4.41
C VAL A 143 -6.53 -9.21 3.56
N LEU A 144 -5.27 -9.34 3.95
CA LEU A 144 -4.30 -10.22 3.29
C LEU A 144 -3.83 -11.30 4.26
N ARG A 145 -3.58 -12.48 3.71
CA ARG A 145 -2.99 -13.61 4.42
C ARG A 145 -1.61 -13.91 3.89
N ARG A 146 -0.71 -14.25 4.79
CA ARG A 146 0.63 -14.70 4.41
C ARG A 146 0.54 -16.03 3.67
N GLU A 147 1.17 -16.11 2.50
CA GLU A 147 1.38 -17.37 1.77
C GLU A 147 2.37 -18.24 2.58
N GLN A 148 1.99 -19.52 2.80
CA GLN A 148 2.80 -20.51 3.54
C GLN A 148 3.69 -21.30 2.58
#